data_b0f09a1956523f9f77f15d0b70a1465e
#
_entry.id   b0f09a1956523f9f77f15d0b70a1465e
#
_cell.length_a   1.000
_cell.length_b   1.000
_cell.length_c   1.000
_cell.angle_alpha   90.00
_cell.angle_beta   90.00
_cell.angle_gamma   90.00
#
_symmetry.space_group_name_H-M   'P 1'
#
loop_
_entity.id
_entity.type
_entity.pdbx_description
1 polymer ?
#
loop_
_entity_poly.entity_id
_entity_poly.type
_entity_poly.pdbx_seq_one_letter_code
_entity_poly.pdbx_strand_id
1 'polypeptide(L)'
;MSRMNSTFVSLLCVMSSALPVHAADLDNTERIYQASFGVITAFGLKKQIDADPNCQGKSFAGFDLNQFLDAIPKDFLTKPGQRQGIANQFSDYFEQLDHIQLPSGKKIAQHYQDIKQSPDVVQFQQNAGGDASAYCKKIYDMSGEIFQQQIDSIKQLIVKK
;
A
#
# COMPACT_ATOMS: atom_id res chain seq x y z
N MET A 1 -16.25 -9.54 -13.55
CA MET A 1 -16.00 -8.15 -13.14
C MET A 1 -16.55 -7.76 -11.76
N SER A 2 -17.15 -8.64 -10.98
CA SER A 2 -17.96 -8.23 -9.81
C SER A 2 -17.42 -8.61 -8.42
N ARG A 3 -16.30 -9.32 -8.31
CA ARG A 3 -15.83 -9.83 -7.00
C ARG A 3 -14.84 -8.93 -6.25
N MET A 4 -14.15 -8.03 -6.95
CA MET A 4 -13.14 -7.16 -6.33
C MET A 4 -13.74 -6.05 -5.46
N ASN A 5 -14.87 -5.47 -5.88
CA ASN A 5 -15.54 -4.43 -5.09
C ASN A 5 -16.07 -4.95 -3.74
N SER A 6 -16.47 -6.23 -3.68
CA SER A 6 -17.05 -6.81 -2.47
C SER A 6 -16.01 -7.01 -1.36
N THR A 7 -14.76 -7.36 -1.71
CA THR A 7 -13.71 -7.66 -0.72
C THR A 7 -13.13 -6.36 -0.12
N PHE A 8 -13.05 -5.31 -0.94
CA PHE A 8 -12.59 -4.01 -0.46
C PHE A 8 -13.61 -3.33 0.47
N VAL A 9 -14.89 -3.51 0.17
CA VAL A 9 -15.99 -3.11 1.07
C VAL A 9 -15.88 -3.86 2.40
N SER A 10 -15.39 -5.11 2.41
CA SER A 10 -15.19 -5.88 3.64
C SER A 10 -14.07 -5.32 4.53
N LEU A 11 -12.97 -4.81 3.96
CA LEU A 11 -11.92 -4.15 4.75
C LEU A 11 -12.47 -2.89 5.44
N LEU A 12 -13.27 -2.12 4.71
CA LEU A 12 -13.98 -0.96 5.25
C LEU A 12 -15.04 -1.36 6.29
N CYS A 13 -15.79 -2.46 6.04
CA CYS A 13 -16.82 -2.94 6.96
C CYS A 13 -16.25 -3.44 8.30
N VAL A 14 -15.07 -4.06 8.31
CA VAL A 14 -14.43 -4.51 9.56
C VAL A 14 -14.05 -3.30 10.44
N MET A 15 -13.67 -2.19 9.82
CA MET A 15 -13.35 -0.95 10.54
C MET A 15 -14.59 -0.08 10.83
N SER A 16 -15.62 -0.15 9.95
CA SER A 16 -16.84 0.69 10.04
C SER A 16 -17.93 0.10 10.94
N SER A 17 -17.96 -1.23 11.13
CA SER A 17 -19.06 -1.90 11.85
C SER A 17 -19.12 -1.60 13.36
N ALA A 18 -18.27 -0.72 13.87
CA ALA A 18 -18.24 -0.33 15.28
C ALA A 18 -18.65 1.14 15.55
N LEU A 19 -18.97 1.92 14.50
CA LEU A 19 -19.20 3.37 14.66
C LEU A 19 -20.53 3.81 14.06
N PRO A 20 -21.28 4.71 14.73
CA PRO A 20 -22.42 5.39 14.11
C PRO A 20 -21.93 6.32 12.97
N VAL A 21 -22.57 6.25 11.83
CA VAL A 21 -22.19 7.02 10.63
C VAL A 21 -22.48 8.50 10.83
N HIS A 22 -21.45 9.26 11.21
CA HIS A 22 -21.48 10.74 11.20
C HIS A 22 -20.54 11.25 10.10
N ALA A 23 -20.70 12.47 9.62
CA ALA A 23 -19.91 13.05 8.52
C ALA A 23 -18.38 13.00 8.74
N ALA A 24 -17.93 12.99 10.02
CA ALA A 24 -16.52 12.81 10.36
C ALA A 24 -16.03 11.35 10.24
N ASP A 25 -16.94 10.39 10.27
CA ASP A 25 -16.61 8.96 10.08
C ASP A 25 -16.36 8.67 8.60
N LEU A 26 -16.97 9.42 7.68
CA LEU A 26 -16.69 9.37 6.25
C LEU A 26 -15.24 9.77 5.95
N ASP A 27 -14.73 10.81 6.62
CA ASP A 27 -13.34 11.24 6.43
C ASP A 27 -12.34 10.17 6.93
N ASN A 28 -12.59 9.57 8.08
CA ASN A 28 -11.77 8.46 8.59
C ASN A 28 -11.86 7.21 7.70
N THR A 29 -13.04 6.89 7.20
CA THR A 29 -13.25 5.77 6.27
C THR A 29 -12.47 5.97 4.98
N GLU A 30 -12.52 7.16 4.41
CA GLU A 30 -11.76 7.50 3.21
C GLU A 30 -10.24 7.43 3.46
N ARG A 31 -9.76 7.94 4.60
CA ARG A 31 -8.34 7.84 4.98
C ARG A 31 -7.87 6.41 5.11
N ILE A 32 -8.66 5.55 5.76
CA ILE A 32 -8.35 4.11 5.91
C ILE A 32 -8.31 3.45 4.54
N TYR A 33 -9.27 3.75 3.68
CA TYR A 33 -9.34 3.23 2.31
C TYR A 33 -8.10 3.63 1.50
N GLN A 34 -7.78 4.92 1.47
CA GLN A 34 -6.61 5.45 0.75
C GLN A 34 -5.31 4.87 1.30
N ALA A 35 -5.16 4.81 2.63
CA ALA A 35 -3.99 4.24 3.27
C ALA A 35 -3.81 2.75 2.94
N SER A 36 -4.91 1.99 2.90
CA SER A 36 -4.86 0.57 2.53
C SER A 36 -4.38 0.38 1.08
N PHE A 37 -4.86 1.21 0.14
CA PHE A 37 -4.37 1.17 -1.23
C PHE A 37 -2.90 1.57 -1.35
N GLY A 38 -2.46 2.56 -0.59
CA GLY A 38 -1.06 2.96 -0.56
C GLY A 38 -0.15 1.83 -0.06
N VAL A 39 -0.55 1.12 1.01
CA VAL A 39 0.17 -0.06 1.51
C VAL A 39 0.25 -1.15 0.44
N ILE A 40 -0.88 -1.50 -0.18
CA ILE A 40 -0.94 -2.51 -1.25
C ILE A 40 -0.05 -2.09 -2.43
N THR A 41 -0.05 -0.80 -2.81
CA THR A 41 0.81 -0.27 -3.87
C THR A 41 2.28 -0.44 -3.52
N ALA A 42 2.69 -0.07 -2.30
CA ALA A 42 4.08 -0.18 -1.85
C ALA A 42 4.59 -1.63 -1.89
N PHE A 43 3.82 -2.57 -1.33
CA PHE A 43 4.15 -4.00 -1.37
C PHE A 43 4.13 -4.55 -2.80
N GLY A 44 3.20 -4.10 -3.63
CA GLY A 44 3.11 -4.50 -5.02
C GLY A 44 4.31 -4.03 -5.84
N LEU A 45 4.74 -2.79 -5.68
CA LEU A 45 5.95 -2.27 -6.34
C LEU A 45 7.20 -3.04 -5.88
N LYS A 46 7.32 -3.33 -4.57
CA LYS A 46 8.41 -4.17 -4.07
C LYS A 46 8.41 -5.54 -4.72
N LYS A 47 7.26 -6.21 -4.84
CA LYS A 47 7.13 -7.51 -5.55
C LYS A 47 7.61 -7.41 -6.99
N GLN A 48 7.28 -6.31 -7.70
CA GLN A 48 7.74 -6.10 -9.08
C GLN A 48 9.26 -5.88 -9.15
N ILE A 49 9.84 -5.16 -8.19
CA ILE A 49 11.31 -4.99 -8.09
C ILE A 49 11.98 -6.35 -7.86
N ASP A 50 11.47 -7.15 -6.94
CA ASP A 50 12.02 -8.47 -6.62
C ASP A 50 11.95 -9.44 -7.82
N ALA A 51 10.96 -9.26 -8.68
CA ALA A 51 10.78 -10.05 -9.90
C ALA A 51 11.54 -9.50 -11.12
N ASP A 52 12.06 -8.28 -11.07
CA ASP A 52 12.78 -7.66 -12.21
C ASP A 52 14.19 -8.25 -12.33
N PRO A 53 14.55 -8.86 -13.49
CA PRO A 53 15.88 -9.45 -13.68
C PRO A 53 17.04 -8.47 -13.46
N ASN A 54 16.85 -7.18 -13.76
CA ASN A 54 17.87 -6.16 -13.56
C ASN A 54 18.06 -5.78 -12.07
N CYS A 55 17.13 -6.17 -11.22
CA CYS A 55 17.17 -5.92 -9.78
C CYS A 55 17.68 -7.12 -8.96
N GLN A 56 17.89 -8.26 -9.63
CA GLN A 56 18.35 -9.49 -8.96
C GLN A 56 19.70 -9.28 -8.28
N GLY A 57 19.86 -9.88 -7.10
CA GLY A 57 21.06 -9.75 -6.27
C GLY A 57 21.15 -8.45 -5.48
N LYS A 58 20.19 -7.52 -5.64
CA LYS A 58 20.08 -6.34 -4.78
C LYS A 58 19.18 -6.64 -3.59
N SER A 59 19.68 -6.38 -2.40
CA SER A 59 18.92 -6.54 -1.16
C SER A 59 18.38 -5.17 -0.72
N PHE A 60 17.07 -5.11 -0.52
CA PHE A 60 16.39 -3.95 0.04
C PHE A 60 15.70 -4.35 1.35
N ALA A 61 15.74 -3.47 2.35
CA ALA A 61 15.02 -3.68 3.60
C ALA A 61 13.51 -3.87 3.31
N GLY A 62 12.88 -4.89 3.88
CA GLY A 62 11.45 -5.13 3.66
C GLY A 62 10.56 -4.06 4.30
N PHE A 63 9.36 -3.90 3.79
CA PHE A 63 8.29 -3.21 4.51
C PHE A 63 7.72 -4.17 5.55
N ASP A 64 7.38 -3.65 6.72
CA ASP A 64 6.76 -4.43 7.78
C ASP A 64 5.30 -3.98 7.95
N LEU A 65 4.38 -4.87 7.56
CA LEU A 65 2.95 -4.63 7.74
C LEU A 65 2.58 -4.32 9.20
N ASN A 66 3.33 -4.88 10.17
CA ASN A 66 3.07 -4.60 11.57
C ASN A 66 3.28 -3.12 11.91
N GLN A 67 4.24 -2.43 11.27
CA GLN A 67 4.42 -0.99 11.47
C GLN A 67 3.14 -0.22 11.10
N PHE A 68 2.47 -0.61 10.01
CA PHE A 68 1.21 -0.01 9.61
C PHE A 68 0.09 -0.35 10.60
N LEU A 69 -0.03 -1.62 11.00
CA LEU A 69 -1.07 -2.07 11.92
C LEU A 69 -0.91 -1.44 13.31
N ASP A 70 0.33 -1.26 13.77
CA ASP A 70 0.64 -0.64 15.06
C ASP A 70 0.42 0.88 15.05
N ALA A 71 0.40 1.49 13.87
CA ALA A 71 0.09 2.90 13.68
C ALA A 71 -1.43 3.20 13.79
N ILE A 72 -2.29 2.18 13.65
CA ILE A 72 -3.74 2.34 13.82
C ILE A 72 -4.03 2.69 15.28
N PRO A 73 -4.71 3.82 15.57
CA PRO A 73 -5.03 4.17 16.95
C PRO A 73 -5.85 3.06 17.64
N LYS A 74 -5.48 2.72 18.87
CA LYS A 74 -6.10 1.61 19.63
C LYS A 74 -7.61 1.74 19.78
N ASP A 75 -8.11 2.96 19.82
CA ASP A 75 -9.55 3.25 19.94
C ASP A 75 -10.34 2.85 18.68
N PHE A 76 -9.67 2.56 17.57
CA PHE A 76 -10.27 1.99 16.35
C PHE A 76 -10.27 0.46 16.36
N LEU A 77 -9.40 -0.17 17.13
CA LEU A 77 -9.27 -1.63 17.25
C LEU A 77 -9.98 -2.13 18.53
N THR A 78 -11.29 -1.86 18.61
CA THR A 78 -12.07 -2.09 19.85
C THR A 78 -12.50 -3.54 20.04
N LYS A 79 -12.52 -4.35 18.98
CA LYS A 79 -12.96 -5.75 19.04
C LYS A 79 -11.78 -6.71 19.15
N PRO A 80 -11.86 -7.75 20.01
CA PRO A 80 -10.86 -8.80 20.06
C PRO A 80 -10.62 -9.41 18.67
N GLY A 81 -9.36 -9.62 18.29
CA GLY A 81 -8.97 -10.20 17.01
C GLY A 81 -9.09 -9.28 15.80
N GLN A 82 -9.56 -8.05 15.94
CA GLN A 82 -9.75 -7.12 14.82
C GLN A 82 -8.43 -6.81 14.10
N ARG A 83 -7.34 -6.57 14.83
CA ARG A 83 -6.00 -6.36 14.26
C ARG A 83 -5.56 -7.57 13.41
N GLN A 84 -5.77 -8.78 13.94
CA GLN A 84 -5.43 -10.02 13.20
C GLN A 84 -6.31 -10.18 11.96
N GLY A 85 -7.59 -9.84 12.04
CA GLY A 85 -8.50 -9.85 10.89
C GLY A 85 -8.03 -8.93 9.77
N ILE A 86 -7.55 -7.72 10.10
CA ILE A 86 -6.97 -6.79 9.13
C ILE A 86 -5.68 -7.36 8.53
N ALA A 87 -4.79 -7.92 9.36
CA ALA A 87 -3.56 -8.53 8.90
C ALA A 87 -3.83 -9.67 7.89
N ASN A 88 -4.80 -10.52 8.19
CA ASN A 88 -5.20 -11.63 7.29
C ASN A 88 -5.73 -11.09 5.95
N GLN A 89 -6.54 -10.02 5.96
CA GLN A 89 -7.03 -9.41 4.73
C GLN A 89 -5.88 -8.83 3.88
N PHE A 90 -4.89 -8.19 4.49
CA PHE A 90 -3.71 -7.75 3.75
C PHE A 90 -2.93 -8.93 3.17
N SER A 91 -2.80 -10.03 3.91
CA SER A 91 -2.16 -11.25 3.39
C SER A 91 -2.89 -11.77 2.15
N ASP A 92 -4.22 -11.83 2.17
CA ASP A 92 -5.02 -12.24 1.01
C ASP A 92 -4.82 -11.30 -0.19
N TYR A 93 -4.68 -9.98 0.05
CA TYR A 93 -4.37 -9.01 -1.01
C TYR A 93 -2.96 -9.21 -1.56
N PHE A 94 -1.98 -9.48 -0.71
CA PHE A 94 -0.60 -9.68 -1.15
C PHE A 94 -0.45 -10.95 -2.01
N GLU A 95 -1.25 -11.98 -1.77
CA GLU A 95 -1.32 -13.15 -2.64
C GLU A 95 -1.91 -12.82 -4.02
N GLN A 96 -2.78 -11.81 -4.11
CA GLN A 96 -3.51 -11.43 -5.31
C GLN A 96 -2.99 -10.16 -5.98
N LEU A 97 -1.79 -9.67 -5.64
CA LEU A 97 -1.25 -8.39 -6.13
C LEU A 97 -1.27 -8.26 -7.66
N ASP A 98 -1.06 -9.37 -8.38
CA ASP A 98 -1.04 -9.36 -9.86
C ASP A 98 -2.43 -9.12 -10.48
N HIS A 99 -3.49 -9.31 -9.69
CA HIS A 99 -4.88 -9.13 -10.12
C HIS A 99 -5.51 -7.83 -9.62
N ILE A 100 -4.86 -7.14 -8.70
CA ILE A 100 -5.38 -5.90 -8.11
C ILE A 100 -5.26 -4.76 -9.14
N GLN A 101 -6.36 -4.01 -9.27
CA GLN A 101 -6.37 -2.72 -9.97
C GLN A 101 -6.27 -1.59 -8.95
N LEU A 102 -5.33 -0.69 -9.20
CA LEU A 102 -5.19 0.56 -8.45
C LEU A 102 -6.37 1.51 -8.74
N PRO A 103 -6.59 2.55 -7.92
CA PRO A 103 -7.61 3.56 -8.19
C PRO A 103 -7.49 4.22 -9.57
N SER A 104 -6.29 4.25 -10.14
CA SER A 104 -6.02 4.70 -11.51
C SER A 104 -6.57 3.77 -12.60
N GLY A 105 -7.11 2.60 -12.25
CA GLY A 105 -7.54 1.56 -13.18
C GLY A 105 -6.40 0.68 -13.73
N LYS A 106 -5.14 0.97 -13.38
CA LYS A 106 -3.97 0.22 -13.81
C LYS A 106 -3.68 -0.93 -12.87
N LYS A 107 -3.14 -2.04 -13.39
CA LYS A 107 -2.52 -3.07 -12.57
C LYS A 107 -1.19 -2.59 -11.99
N ILE A 108 -0.76 -3.17 -10.89
CA ILE A 108 0.53 -2.84 -10.25
C ILE A 108 1.69 -3.03 -11.21
N ALA A 109 1.70 -4.10 -12.00
CA ALA A 109 2.75 -4.33 -13.00
C ALA A 109 2.80 -3.21 -14.06
N GLN A 110 1.66 -2.70 -14.53
CA GLN A 110 1.61 -1.56 -15.45
C GLN A 110 2.11 -0.29 -14.78
N HIS A 111 1.68 -0.04 -13.54
CA HIS A 111 2.15 1.10 -12.76
C HIS A 111 3.67 1.07 -12.55
N TYR A 112 4.24 -0.10 -12.27
CA TYR A 112 5.69 -0.29 -12.18
C TYR A 112 6.40 0.08 -13.49
N GLN A 113 5.89 -0.37 -14.64
CA GLN A 113 6.47 -0.02 -15.95
C GLN A 113 6.38 1.49 -16.24
N ASP A 114 5.24 2.12 -15.90
CA ASP A 114 5.09 3.57 -16.05
C ASP A 114 6.11 4.33 -15.20
N ILE A 115 6.35 3.90 -13.96
CA ILE A 115 7.36 4.51 -13.09
C ILE A 115 8.77 4.33 -13.70
N LYS A 116 9.12 3.12 -14.17
CA LYS A 116 10.42 2.88 -14.84
C LYS A 116 10.66 3.81 -16.02
N GLN A 117 9.62 4.14 -16.76
CA GLN A 117 9.67 4.99 -17.94
C GLN A 117 9.45 6.48 -17.61
N SER A 118 9.21 6.83 -16.36
CA SER A 118 9.03 8.23 -15.98
C SER A 118 10.32 9.04 -16.20
N PRO A 119 10.20 10.33 -16.55
CA PRO A 119 11.36 11.17 -16.81
C PRO A 119 12.35 11.19 -15.62
N ASP A 120 11.84 11.21 -14.40
CA ASP A 120 12.66 11.25 -13.18
C ASP A 120 13.51 10.00 -13.01
N VAL A 121 12.93 8.82 -13.26
CA VAL A 121 13.64 7.54 -13.15
C VAL A 121 14.62 7.37 -14.30
N VAL A 122 14.23 7.74 -15.50
CA VAL A 122 15.12 7.69 -16.70
C VAL A 122 16.31 8.65 -16.51
N GLN A 123 16.08 9.85 -16.03
CA GLN A 123 17.17 10.81 -15.75
C GLN A 123 18.08 10.31 -14.64
N PHE A 124 17.52 9.73 -13.58
CA PHE A 124 18.30 9.13 -12.51
C PHE A 124 19.21 8.00 -13.03
N GLN A 125 18.69 7.13 -13.90
CA GLN A 125 19.47 6.07 -14.53
C GLN A 125 20.59 6.61 -15.43
N GLN A 126 20.31 7.64 -16.22
CA GLN A 126 21.32 8.31 -17.06
C GLN A 126 22.45 8.92 -16.20
N ASN A 127 22.08 9.57 -15.09
CA ASN A 127 23.06 10.15 -14.15
C ASN A 127 23.90 9.08 -13.43
N ALA A 128 23.38 7.87 -13.31
CA ALA A 128 24.10 6.71 -12.79
C ALA A 128 24.97 5.97 -13.85
N GLY A 129 25.30 6.63 -14.96
CA GLY A 129 26.13 6.06 -16.01
C GLY A 129 25.43 5.02 -16.89
N GLY A 130 24.09 5.02 -16.92
CA GLY A 130 23.30 4.07 -17.70
C GLY A 130 23.16 2.69 -17.07
N ASP A 131 23.52 2.53 -15.79
CA ASP A 131 23.31 1.27 -15.06
C ASP A 131 21.83 0.91 -15.09
N ALA A 132 21.50 -0.18 -15.79
CA ALA A 132 20.13 -0.66 -15.91
C ALA A 132 19.44 -0.96 -14.57
N SER A 133 20.23 -1.22 -13.52
CA SER A 133 19.70 -1.50 -12.18
C SER A 133 19.53 -0.26 -11.29
N ALA A 134 19.98 0.91 -11.72
CA ALA A 134 19.90 2.12 -10.90
C ALA A 134 18.47 2.49 -10.53
N TYR A 135 17.50 2.22 -11.41
CA TYR A 135 16.08 2.45 -11.13
C TYR A 135 15.54 1.56 -9.99
N CYS A 136 16.13 0.40 -9.75
CA CYS A 136 15.66 -0.52 -8.70
C CYS A 136 15.65 0.16 -7.34
N LYS A 137 16.76 0.81 -6.99
CA LYS A 137 16.84 1.56 -5.72
C LYS A 137 15.88 2.75 -5.72
N LYS A 138 15.80 3.48 -6.81
CA LYS A 138 14.92 4.67 -6.90
C LYS A 138 13.46 4.28 -6.69
N ILE A 139 12.97 3.22 -7.37
CA ILE A 139 11.58 2.77 -7.21
C ILE A 139 11.36 2.17 -5.83
N TYR A 140 12.36 1.48 -5.28
CA TYR A 140 12.26 0.96 -3.91
C TYR A 140 12.11 2.09 -2.89
N ASP A 141 12.94 3.13 -2.99
CA ASP A 141 12.86 4.30 -2.10
C ASP A 141 11.48 4.98 -2.22
N MET A 142 10.98 5.17 -3.44
CA MET A 142 9.61 5.68 -3.68
C MET A 142 8.54 4.81 -3.02
N SER A 143 8.70 3.48 -3.08
CA SER A 143 7.76 2.56 -2.43
C SER A 143 7.78 2.70 -0.91
N GLY A 144 8.96 2.89 -0.33
CA GLY A 144 9.16 3.16 1.09
C GLY A 144 8.52 4.48 1.53
N GLU A 145 8.66 5.53 0.71
CA GLU A 145 8.02 6.83 0.94
C GLU A 145 6.49 6.70 0.90
N ILE A 146 5.94 5.98 -0.09
CA ILE A 146 4.50 5.69 -0.16
C ILE A 146 4.05 4.99 1.12
N PHE A 147 4.76 3.95 1.55
CA PHE A 147 4.41 3.19 2.75
C PHE A 147 4.44 4.08 4.01
N GLN A 148 5.49 4.89 4.18
CA GLN A 148 5.62 5.80 5.32
C GLN A 148 4.51 6.86 5.34
N GLN A 149 4.13 7.40 4.19
CA GLN A 149 3.00 8.33 4.08
C GLN A 149 1.69 7.70 4.57
N GLN A 150 1.48 6.39 4.31
CA GLN A 150 0.29 5.71 4.80
C GLN A 150 0.31 5.53 6.32
N ILE A 151 1.47 5.21 6.90
CA ILE A 151 1.65 5.17 8.35
C ILE A 151 1.30 6.52 8.98
N ASP A 152 1.82 7.59 8.41
CA ASP A 152 1.59 8.94 8.94
C ASP A 152 0.12 9.39 8.77
N SER A 153 -0.51 9.00 7.67
CA SER A 153 -1.94 9.25 7.43
C SER A 153 -2.83 8.51 8.44
N ILE A 154 -2.54 7.23 8.70
CA ILE A 154 -3.36 6.42 9.61
C ILE A 154 -3.24 6.88 11.08
N LYS A 155 -2.08 7.42 11.48
CA LYS A 155 -1.89 8.02 12.81
C LYS A 155 -2.76 9.25 13.05
N GLN A 156 -3.20 9.92 11.97
CA GLN A 156 -4.02 11.13 12.04
C GLN A 156 -5.52 10.84 12.10
N LEU A 157 -5.93 9.56 12.20
CA LEU A 157 -7.33 9.22 12.38
C LEU A 157 -7.87 9.89 13.65
N ILE A 158 -8.98 10.60 13.47
CA ILE A 158 -9.61 11.34 14.56
C ILE A 158 -10.53 10.40 15.34
N VAL A 159 -10.17 10.16 16.58
CA VAL A 159 -11.07 9.49 17.54
C VAL A 159 -11.93 10.56 18.18
N LYS A 160 -13.22 10.60 17.87
CA LYS A 160 -14.16 11.43 18.59
C LYS A 160 -14.43 10.79 19.96
N LYS A 161 -14.11 11.52 21.01
CA LYS A 161 -14.53 11.18 22.38
C LYS A 161 -15.99 11.52 22.60
#